data_4e8adea14b173d1586604e75470e7f37
#
_entry.id   4e8adea14b173d1586604e75470e7f37
#
_cell.length_a   1.000
_cell.length_b   1.000
_cell.length_c   1.000
_cell.angle_alpha   90.00
_cell.angle_beta   90.00
_cell.angle_gamma   90.00
#
_symmetry.space_group_name_H-M   'P 1'
#
loop_
_entity.id
_entity.type
_entity.pdbx_description
1 polymer ?
#
loop_
_entity_poly.entity_id
_entity_poly.type
_entity_poly.pdbx_seq_one_letter_code
_entity_poly.pdbx_strand_id
1 'polypeptide(L)'
;RQRQMCIRDRDMKTFPIGGVHPSENKLSRGSAVEPLPLPDLVNIPLSQHIGAPATAKVAKGDRVLAGQLIAEATGFMSANIHASVSGVVKAVEAVPNGQGMRQPMITIQREGDQWAEGIDRDPALKRDCDLAPAEILDRIKRAGIVGMGGATFPTHVKLSIPPGKKAEALIINGVECEPYLTSDHRTMLEHGEELLVGVTILMKAIAVEKAYIGIENNKPDAIAHLSLIHISEPTRRS
;
A
#
# COMPACT_ATOMS: atom_id res chain seq x y z
N ARG A 1 -12.24 26.23 11.01
CA ARG A 1 -13.37 25.75 10.14
C ARG A 1 -12.77 25.19 8.87
N GLN A 2 -12.28 23.98 8.89
CA GLN A 2 -12.02 23.21 7.68
C GLN A 2 -13.36 22.68 7.19
N ARG A 3 -13.94 23.34 6.21
CA ARG A 3 -14.99 22.75 5.39
C ARG A 3 -14.28 21.81 4.41
N GLN A 4 -14.32 20.52 4.70
CA GLN A 4 -14.15 19.55 3.64
C GLN A 4 -15.33 19.72 2.68
N MET A 5 -15.01 20.16 1.49
CA MET A 5 -15.96 20.10 0.39
C MET A 5 -15.89 18.69 -0.17
N CYS A 6 -16.93 17.87 0.07
CA CYS A 6 -17.29 16.85 -0.89
C CYS A 6 -17.65 17.61 -2.17
N ILE A 7 -16.72 17.70 -3.10
CA ILE A 7 -17.00 18.22 -4.42
C ILE A 7 -17.84 17.15 -5.12
N ARG A 8 -19.16 17.28 -5.03
CA ARG A 8 -20.06 16.69 -6.02
C ARG A 8 -19.90 17.53 -7.27
N ASP A 9 -18.94 17.15 -8.08
CA ASP A 9 -18.75 17.80 -9.36
C ASP A 9 -19.93 17.44 -10.26
N ARG A 10 -20.77 18.42 -10.58
CA ARG A 10 -21.92 18.23 -11.48
C ARG A 10 -21.47 18.13 -12.94
N ASP A 11 -20.22 18.47 -13.22
CA ASP A 11 -19.62 18.44 -14.54
C ASP A 11 -18.55 17.38 -14.66
N MET A 12 -18.96 16.10 -14.48
CA MET A 12 -18.04 14.99 -14.72
C MET A 12 -17.59 14.97 -16.18
N LYS A 13 -16.27 15.00 -16.38
CA LYS A 13 -15.70 14.81 -17.71
C LYS A 13 -15.95 13.39 -18.17
N THR A 14 -16.49 13.26 -19.37
CA THR A 14 -16.65 11.97 -20.04
C THR A 14 -15.56 11.78 -21.09
N PHE A 15 -15.36 10.56 -21.53
CA PHE A 15 -14.48 10.29 -22.66
C PHE A 15 -14.95 11.04 -23.90
N PRO A 16 -14.02 11.49 -24.77
CA PRO A 16 -14.39 12.06 -26.08
C PRO A 16 -15.14 11.00 -26.91
N ILE A 17 -15.88 11.46 -27.92
CA ILE A 17 -16.59 10.59 -28.87
C ILE A 17 -15.60 9.56 -29.44
N GLY A 18 -15.93 8.26 -29.32
CA GLY A 18 -15.05 7.14 -29.70
C GLY A 18 -14.29 6.47 -28.56
N GLY A 19 -14.45 6.94 -27.32
CA GLY A 19 -13.96 6.23 -26.13
C GLY A 19 -14.71 4.90 -25.92
N VAL A 20 -14.03 3.93 -25.30
CA VAL A 20 -14.59 2.61 -24.96
C VAL A 20 -14.94 2.57 -23.49
N HIS A 21 -16.15 2.14 -23.15
CA HIS A 21 -16.60 1.87 -21.78
C HIS A 21 -16.74 0.36 -21.58
N PRO A 22 -15.73 -0.34 -21.07
CA PRO A 22 -15.86 -1.76 -20.74
C PRO A 22 -16.86 -1.94 -19.59
N SER A 23 -17.52 -3.10 -19.55
CA SER A 23 -18.36 -3.47 -18.41
C SER A 23 -17.50 -3.58 -17.15
N GLU A 24 -17.93 -2.99 -16.06
CA GLU A 24 -17.14 -2.93 -14.81
C GLU A 24 -16.98 -4.30 -14.15
N ASN A 25 -17.99 -5.17 -14.22
CA ASN A 25 -17.98 -6.54 -13.70
C ASN A 25 -17.42 -6.66 -12.25
N LYS A 26 -17.77 -5.73 -11.38
CA LYS A 26 -17.34 -5.69 -9.96
C LYS A 26 -18.04 -6.79 -9.14
N LEU A 27 -17.84 -8.06 -9.50
CA LEU A 27 -18.58 -9.21 -8.98
C LEU A 27 -18.37 -9.42 -7.48
N SER A 28 -17.17 -9.16 -6.97
CA SER A 28 -16.80 -9.34 -5.57
C SER A 28 -17.02 -8.10 -4.68
N ARG A 29 -17.62 -7.02 -5.20
CA ARG A 29 -17.80 -5.77 -4.43
C ARG A 29 -18.57 -5.93 -3.12
N GLY A 30 -19.47 -6.92 -3.04
CA GLY A 30 -20.26 -7.23 -1.84
C GLY A 30 -19.65 -8.29 -0.93
N SER A 31 -18.49 -8.87 -1.29
CA SER A 31 -17.82 -9.89 -0.49
C SER A 31 -16.81 -9.26 0.46
N ALA A 32 -16.78 -9.72 1.71
CA ALA A 32 -15.76 -9.29 2.67
C ALA A 32 -14.37 -9.79 2.24
N VAL A 33 -13.32 -9.08 2.68
CA VAL A 33 -11.95 -9.55 2.52
C VAL A 33 -11.74 -10.76 3.43
N GLU A 34 -11.22 -11.85 2.89
CA GLU A 34 -10.91 -13.07 3.62
C GLU A 34 -9.40 -13.33 3.67
N PRO A 35 -8.85 -13.73 4.82
CA PRO A 35 -7.45 -14.10 4.91
C PRO A 35 -7.18 -15.38 4.12
N LEU A 36 -6.13 -15.35 3.27
CA LEU A 36 -5.66 -16.56 2.60
C LEU A 36 -5.11 -17.56 3.62
N PRO A 37 -5.48 -18.84 3.56
CA PRO A 37 -4.81 -19.87 4.36
C PRO A 37 -3.29 -19.84 4.14
N LEU A 38 -2.53 -19.94 5.23
CA LEU A 38 -1.07 -19.88 5.15
C LEU A 38 -0.53 -21.06 4.33
N PRO A 39 0.14 -20.83 3.19
CA PRO A 39 0.71 -21.92 2.40
C PRO A 39 1.96 -22.50 3.08
N ASP A 40 2.30 -23.75 2.76
CA ASP A 40 3.51 -24.38 3.27
C ASP A 40 4.78 -23.87 2.59
N LEU A 41 4.64 -23.38 1.36
CA LEU A 41 5.74 -22.85 0.57
C LEU A 41 5.35 -21.49 -0.01
N VAL A 42 6.25 -20.50 0.12
CA VAL A 42 6.08 -19.18 -0.50
C VAL A 42 7.26 -18.88 -1.41
N ASN A 43 6.97 -18.24 -2.56
CA ASN A 43 7.96 -17.71 -3.47
C ASN A 43 7.87 -16.18 -3.46
N ILE A 44 8.89 -15.51 -2.94
CA ILE A 44 8.93 -14.06 -2.77
C ILE A 44 9.82 -13.47 -3.87
N PRO A 45 9.25 -12.77 -4.87
CA PRO A 45 10.03 -12.15 -5.94
C PRO A 45 10.97 -11.07 -5.42
N LEU A 46 12.18 -10.97 -5.99
CA LEU A 46 13.12 -9.87 -5.74
C LEU A 46 12.75 -8.59 -6.48
N SER A 47 11.83 -8.67 -7.43
CA SER A 47 11.27 -7.54 -8.19
C SER A 47 9.77 -7.46 -7.93
N GLN A 48 9.36 -6.71 -6.90
CA GLN A 48 7.95 -6.45 -6.55
C GLN A 48 7.54 -4.99 -6.76
N HIS A 49 8.40 -4.20 -7.40
CA HIS A 49 8.21 -2.76 -7.60
C HIS A 49 8.87 -2.32 -8.90
N ILE A 50 8.49 -1.16 -9.40
CA ILE A 50 9.17 -0.54 -10.53
C ILE A 50 10.57 -0.07 -10.12
N GLY A 51 11.54 -0.21 -11.01
CA GLY A 51 12.94 0.17 -10.78
C GLY A 51 13.86 -1.03 -10.62
N ALA A 52 14.97 -0.86 -9.92
CA ALA A 52 15.97 -1.91 -9.76
C ALA A 52 15.49 -3.00 -8.78
N PRO A 53 15.61 -4.30 -9.11
CA PRO A 53 15.29 -5.37 -8.18
C PRO A 53 16.07 -5.25 -6.87
N ALA A 54 15.51 -5.73 -5.77
CA ALA A 54 16.23 -5.86 -4.52
C ALA A 54 17.28 -6.98 -4.58
N THR A 55 18.33 -6.87 -3.79
CA THR A 55 19.37 -7.91 -3.65
C THR A 55 19.09 -8.78 -2.44
N ALA A 56 19.05 -10.10 -2.63
CA ALA A 56 18.85 -11.05 -1.55
C ALA A 56 19.94 -10.91 -0.47
N LYS A 57 19.52 -10.92 0.79
CA LYS A 57 20.37 -10.90 2.00
C LYS A 57 20.45 -12.27 2.67
N VAL A 58 19.71 -13.24 2.15
CA VAL A 58 19.61 -14.61 2.67
C VAL A 58 20.02 -15.61 1.61
N ALA A 59 20.46 -16.78 2.06
CA ALA A 59 20.88 -17.90 1.22
C ALA A 59 20.10 -19.17 1.56
N LYS A 60 20.21 -20.18 0.72
CA LYS A 60 19.63 -21.51 0.96
C LYS A 60 20.11 -22.08 2.31
N GLY A 61 19.19 -22.49 3.14
CA GLY A 61 19.41 -23.05 4.44
C GLY A 61 19.23 -22.05 5.59
N ASP A 62 19.18 -20.76 5.33
CA ASP A 62 18.96 -19.75 6.35
C ASP A 62 17.56 -19.87 6.97
N ARG A 63 17.47 -19.68 8.29
CA ARG A 63 16.20 -19.49 8.98
C ARG A 63 15.83 -18.01 8.95
N VAL A 64 14.56 -17.76 8.66
CA VAL A 64 13.99 -16.40 8.62
C VAL A 64 12.73 -16.32 9.46
N LEU A 65 12.47 -15.14 9.99
CA LEU A 65 11.30 -14.78 10.76
C LEU A 65 10.33 -13.95 9.92
N ALA A 66 9.03 -14.04 10.18
CA ALA A 66 8.07 -13.16 9.52
C ALA A 66 8.39 -11.68 9.83
N GLY A 67 8.35 -10.82 8.81
CA GLY A 67 8.75 -9.42 8.91
C GLY A 67 10.27 -9.16 8.85
N GLN A 68 11.11 -10.19 8.84
CA GLN A 68 12.56 -10.02 8.69
C GLN A 68 12.92 -9.51 7.28
N LEU A 69 13.87 -8.56 7.20
CA LEU A 69 14.45 -8.10 5.94
C LEU A 69 15.19 -9.28 5.26
N ILE A 70 14.73 -9.68 4.07
CA ILE A 70 15.32 -10.78 3.29
C ILE A 70 15.94 -10.31 1.96
N ALA A 71 15.56 -9.12 1.49
CA ALA A 71 16.24 -8.49 0.37
C ALA A 71 16.28 -6.97 0.54
N GLU A 72 17.40 -6.38 0.16
CA GLU A 72 17.69 -4.95 0.36
C GLU A 72 17.60 -4.19 -0.97
N ALA A 73 17.02 -2.99 -0.89
CA ALA A 73 16.93 -2.06 -2.02
C ALA A 73 18.32 -1.72 -2.58
N THR A 74 18.47 -1.71 -3.91
CA THR A 74 19.75 -1.50 -4.60
C THR A 74 19.96 -0.09 -5.14
N GLY A 75 19.06 0.85 -4.82
CA GLY A 75 19.21 2.21 -5.30
C GLY A 75 18.06 3.11 -4.89
N PHE A 76 17.97 4.29 -5.50
CA PHE A 76 16.90 5.25 -5.20
C PHE A 76 15.51 4.71 -5.57
N MET A 77 15.38 4.15 -6.79
CA MET A 77 14.15 3.51 -7.27
C MET A 77 14.21 2.02 -6.98
N SER A 78 14.13 1.66 -5.70
CA SER A 78 14.09 0.29 -5.22
C SER A 78 13.43 0.25 -3.84
N ALA A 79 12.98 -0.92 -3.40
CA ALA A 79 12.36 -1.11 -2.09
C ALA A 79 12.87 -2.39 -1.42
N ASN A 80 12.93 -2.37 -0.10
CA ASN A 80 13.23 -3.52 0.72
C ASN A 80 12.13 -4.57 0.62
N ILE A 81 12.50 -5.84 0.80
CA ILE A 81 11.56 -6.96 0.81
C ILE A 81 11.74 -7.74 2.10
N HIS A 82 10.61 -8.05 2.74
CA HIS A 82 10.55 -8.75 4.02
C HIS A 82 9.90 -10.12 3.85
N ALA A 83 10.27 -11.05 4.72
CA ALA A 83 9.67 -12.38 4.75
C ALA A 83 8.20 -12.29 5.17
N SER A 84 7.30 -12.87 4.39
CA SER A 84 5.87 -12.96 4.71
C SER A 84 5.53 -14.06 5.70
N VAL A 85 6.44 -15.00 5.90
CA VAL A 85 6.31 -16.15 6.82
C VAL A 85 7.63 -16.42 7.52
N SER A 86 7.59 -17.11 8.66
CA SER A 86 8.79 -17.72 9.26
C SER A 86 9.09 -19.08 8.61
N GLY A 87 10.35 -19.48 8.59
CA GLY A 87 10.72 -20.78 8.05
C GLY A 87 12.17 -20.88 7.58
N VAL A 88 12.42 -21.78 6.62
CA VAL A 88 13.74 -22.04 6.07
C VAL A 88 13.78 -21.69 4.58
N VAL A 89 14.79 -20.93 4.17
CA VAL A 89 15.05 -20.61 2.78
C VAL A 89 15.47 -21.88 2.04
N LYS A 90 14.68 -22.33 1.08
CA LYS A 90 14.94 -23.53 0.27
C LYS A 90 15.79 -23.21 -0.94
N ALA A 91 15.59 -22.04 -1.54
CA ALA A 91 16.32 -21.61 -2.73
C ALA A 91 16.27 -20.08 -2.89
N VAL A 92 17.28 -19.54 -3.56
CA VAL A 92 17.32 -18.19 -4.11
C VAL A 92 17.68 -18.34 -5.57
N GLU A 93 16.67 -18.44 -6.44
CA GLU A 93 16.87 -18.78 -7.85
C GLU A 93 15.75 -18.22 -8.75
N ALA A 94 15.92 -18.33 -10.06
CA ALA A 94 14.88 -17.92 -10.98
C ALA A 94 13.75 -18.96 -11.05
N VAL A 95 12.55 -18.57 -10.67
CA VAL A 95 11.31 -19.37 -10.66
C VAL A 95 10.32 -18.77 -11.64
N PRO A 96 9.49 -19.58 -12.36
CA PRO A 96 8.42 -19.05 -13.19
C PRO A 96 7.41 -18.25 -12.35
N ASN A 97 7.06 -17.04 -12.78
CA ASN A 97 6.02 -16.23 -12.20
C ASN A 97 4.63 -16.60 -12.79
N GLY A 98 3.57 -15.93 -12.33
CA GLY A 98 2.20 -16.15 -12.84
C GLY A 98 2.01 -15.86 -14.34
N GLN A 99 2.97 -15.20 -14.99
CA GLN A 99 2.98 -14.95 -16.44
C GLN A 99 3.85 -15.97 -17.20
N GLY A 100 4.43 -16.96 -16.51
CA GLY A 100 5.33 -17.96 -17.08
C GLY A 100 6.78 -17.46 -17.30
N MET A 101 7.10 -16.22 -16.96
CA MET A 101 8.46 -15.68 -17.07
C MET A 101 9.28 -16.05 -15.84
N ARG A 102 10.54 -16.44 -16.04
CA ARG A 102 11.45 -16.73 -14.94
C ARG A 102 11.99 -15.44 -14.33
N GLN A 103 11.83 -15.28 -13.02
CA GLN A 103 12.39 -14.15 -12.28
C GLN A 103 13.04 -14.63 -10.96
N PRO A 104 14.08 -13.94 -10.46
CA PRO A 104 14.71 -14.29 -9.19
C PRO A 104 13.71 -14.19 -8.04
N MET A 105 13.60 -15.26 -7.24
CA MET A 105 12.73 -15.34 -6.07
C MET A 105 13.46 -15.99 -4.91
N ILE A 106 13.04 -15.67 -3.70
CA ILE A 106 13.39 -16.36 -2.46
C ILE A 106 12.26 -17.34 -2.17
N THR A 107 12.57 -18.63 -2.17
CA THR A 107 11.61 -19.69 -1.80
C THR A 107 11.78 -20.05 -0.35
N ILE A 108 10.72 -19.92 0.45
CA ILE A 108 10.72 -20.21 1.89
C ILE A 108 9.73 -21.34 2.18
N GLN A 109 10.21 -22.42 2.80
CA GLN A 109 9.37 -23.42 3.44
C GLN A 109 8.93 -22.89 4.79
N ARG A 110 7.63 -22.67 4.96
CA ARG A 110 7.06 -22.19 6.21
C ARG A 110 7.29 -23.20 7.34
N GLU A 111 7.78 -22.70 8.47
CA GLU A 111 7.91 -23.43 9.71
C GLU A 111 7.57 -22.51 10.89
N GLY A 112 6.55 -22.88 11.68
CA GLY A 112 6.11 -22.10 12.83
C GLY A 112 5.42 -20.77 12.45
N ASP A 113 5.36 -19.85 13.41
CA ASP A 113 4.81 -18.49 13.28
C ASP A 113 5.63 -17.52 14.16
N GLN A 114 6.95 -17.49 13.97
CA GLN A 114 7.83 -16.60 14.68
C GLN A 114 7.98 -15.29 13.91
N TRP A 115 7.93 -14.17 14.64
CA TRP A 115 8.05 -12.84 14.08
C TRP A 115 9.38 -12.21 14.44
N ALA A 116 9.90 -11.36 13.55
CA ALA A 116 11.11 -10.59 13.81
C ALA A 116 10.88 -9.63 14.99
N GLU A 117 11.95 -9.38 15.75
CA GLU A 117 11.92 -8.44 16.87
C GLU A 117 11.54 -7.04 16.39
N GLY A 118 10.73 -6.33 17.17
CA GLY A 118 10.27 -4.97 16.85
C GLY A 118 9.09 -4.89 15.88
N ILE A 119 8.57 -6.03 15.39
CA ILE A 119 7.31 -6.04 14.65
C ILE A 119 6.15 -5.90 15.63
N ASP A 120 5.44 -4.80 15.53
CA ASP A 120 4.24 -4.55 16.32
C ASP A 120 3.07 -5.38 15.77
N ARG A 121 2.51 -6.25 16.59
CA ARG A 121 1.38 -7.13 16.27
C ARG A 121 0.10 -6.73 16.99
N ASP A 122 0.11 -5.62 17.71
CA ASP A 122 -1.07 -5.09 18.37
C ASP A 122 -2.10 -4.67 17.29
N PRO A 123 -3.32 -5.26 17.28
CA PRO A 123 -4.35 -4.89 16.32
C PRO A 123 -4.97 -3.51 16.58
N ALA A 124 -4.66 -2.89 17.73
CA ALA A 124 -5.21 -1.58 18.05
C ALA A 124 -4.68 -0.49 17.10
N LEU A 125 -5.60 0.25 16.49
CA LEU A 125 -5.24 1.34 15.59
C LEU A 125 -4.56 2.48 16.35
N LYS A 126 -3.29 2.73 16.06
CA LYS A 126 -2.51 3.85 16.59
C LYS A 126 -2.75 5.09 15.75
N ARG A 127 -3.44 6.06 16.32
CA ARG A 127 -3.86 7.28 15.62
C ARG A 127 -2.81 8.38 15.66
N ASP A 128 -1.97 8.37 16.68
CA ASP A 128 -0.95 9.40 16.90
C ASP A 128 0.39 9.01 16.27
N CYS A 129 1.04 9.98 15.65
CA CYS A 129 2.37 9.82 15.07
C CYS A 129 3.26 11.01 15.45
N ASP A 130 4.14 10.81 16.42
CA ASP A 130 5.03 11.86 16.94
C ASP A 130 6.34 12.01 16.15
N LEU A 131 6.54 11.17 15.12
CA LEU A 131 7.75 11.17 14.31
C LEU A 131 7.89 12.45 13.48
N ALA A 132 9.12 12.93 13.31
CA ALA A 132 9.42 13.99 12.38
C ALA A 132 9.23 13.54 10.92
N PRO A 133 8.96 14.46 9.96
CA PRO A 133 8.77 14.12 8.55
C PRO A 133 9.86 13.23 7.95
N ALA A 134 11.13 13.53 8.22
CA ALA A 134 12.27 12.74 7.74
C ALA A 134 12.29 11.31 8.32
N GLU A 135 11.89 11.14 9.58
CA GLU A 135 11.80 9.83 10.22
C GLU A 135 10.66 8.98 9.65
N ILE A 136 9.52 9.62 9.29
CA ILE A 136 8.41 8.94 8.62
C ILE A 136 8.89 8.41 7.26
N LEU A 137 9.56 9.23 6.46
CA LEU A 137 10.11 8.83 5.16
C LEU A 137 11.13 7.69 5.29
N ASP A 138 12.01 7.76 6.28
CA ASP A 138 12.99 6.71 6.54
C ASP A 138 12.33 5.39 6.97
N ARG A 139 11.29 5.44 7.82
CA ARG A 139 10.50 4.24 8.18
C ARG A 139 9.78 3.64 6.97
N ILE A 140 9.14 4.45 6.14
CA ILE A 140 8.49 4.00 4.91
C ILE A 140 9.50 3.31 3.99
N LYS A 141 10.70 3.89 3.83
CA LYS A 141 11.78 3.31 3.03
C LYS A 141 12.25 1.97 3.60
N ARG A 142 12.56 1.92 4.91
CA ARG A 142 13.02 0.70 5.57
C ARG A 142 11.98 -0.40 5.56
N ALA A 143 10.71 -0.07 5.73
CA ALA A 143 9.61 -1.02 5.66
C ALA A 143 9.31 -1.51 4.23
N GLY A 144 9.94 -0.93 3.20
CA GLY A 144 9.75 -1.35 1.81
C GLY A 144 8.36 -1.05 1.27
N ILE A 145 7.69 0.01 1.75
CA ILE A 145 6.33 0.34 1.35
C ILE A 145 6.30 0.86 -0.09
N VAL A 146 5.45 0.25 -0.91
CA VAL A 146 5.23 0.59 -2.31
C VAL A 146 3.75 0.85 -2.57
N GLY A 147 3.43 1.55 -3.65
CA GLY A 147 2.04 1.72 -4.10
C GLY A 147 1.47 0.41 -4.62
N MET A 148 0.23 0.06 -4.23
CA MET A 148 -0.40 -1.23 -4.55
C MET A 148 -1.42 -1.15 -5.70
N GLY A 149 -1.65 0.05 -6.26
CA GLY A 149 -2.64 0.28 -7.32
C GLY A 149 -2.04 0.39 -8.73
N GLY A 150 -1.10 -0.49 -9.10
CA GLY A 150 -0.56 -0.52 -10.46
C GLY A 150 0.95 -0.71 -10.53
N ALA A 151 1.73 0.34 -10.83
CA ALA A 151 3.18 0.24 -11.07
C ALA A 151 4.02 -0.12 -9.84
N THR A 152 3.43 -0.33 -8.68
CA THR A 152 4.13 -0.63 -7.41
C THR A 152 5.30 0.33 -7.14
N PHE A 153 5.03 1.62 -7.28
CA PHE A 153 6.03 2.67 -7.17
C PHE A 153 6.49 2.82 -5.70
N PRO A 154 7.80 2.87 -5.41
CA PRO A 154 8.30 3.04 -4.04
C PRO A 154 7.76 4.32 -3.38
N THR A 155 7.05 4.17 -2.26
CA THR A 155 6.32 5.28 -1.63
C THR A 155 7.26 6.38 -1.12
N HIS A 156 8.42 6.03 -0.56
CA HIS A 156 9.41 7.01 -0.12
C HIS A 156 9.91 7.91 -1.27
N VAL A 157 9.97 7.38 -2.50
CA VAL A 157 10.35 8.16 -3.69
C VAL A 157 9.24 9.12 -4.09
N LYS A 158 7.98 8.67 -4.09
CA LYS A 158 6.81 9.53 -4.34
C LYS A 158 6.76 10.73 -3.40
N LEU A 159 7.10 10.51 -2.14
CA LEU A 159 7.03 11.52 -1.09
C LEU A 159 8.31 12.38 -0.99
N SER A 160 9.36 12.04 -1.73
CA SER A 160 10.59 12.82 -1.79
C SER A 160 10.40 14.05 -2.66
N ILE A 161 10.12 15.19 -2.02
CA ILE A 161 9.94 16.45 -2.74
C ILE A 161 11.32 16.98 -3.16
N PRO A 162 11.53 17.31 -4.46
CA PRO A 162 12.82 17.85 -4.93
C PRO A 162 13.19 19.17 -4.24
N PRO A 163 14.48 19.45 -4.06
CA PRO A 163 14.94 20.72 -3.49
C PRO A 163 14.33 21.92 -4.22
N GLY A 164 13.88 22.93 -3.46
CA GLY A 164 13.24 24.14 -4.00
C GLY A 164 11.81 23.96 -4.48
N LYS A 165 11.21 22.75 -4.37
CA LYS A 165 9.79 22.51 -4.62
C LYS A 165 9.03 22.37 -3.31
N LYS A 166 7.71 22.57 -3.37
CA LYS A 166 6.78 22.43 -2.25
C LYS A 166 5.53 21.72 -2.74
N ALA A 167 5.03 20.79 -1.96
CA ALA A 167 3.71 20.20 -2.17
C ALA A 167 2.64 21.14 -1.57
N GLU A 168 1.49 21.24 -2.22
CA GLU A 168 0.34 22.02 -1.74
C GLU A 168 -0.72 21.13 -1.11
N ALA A 169 -0.83 19.88 -1.59
CA ALA A 169 -1.79 18.90 -1.10
C ALA A 169 -1.31 17.47 -1.37
N LEU A 170 -1.87 16.52 -0.63
CA LEU A 170 -1.76 15.09 -0.89
C LEU A 170 -2.99 14.64 -1.67
N ILE A 171 -2.79 13.87 -2.73
CA ILE A 171 -3.88 13.26 -3.50
C ILE A 171 -3.77 11.75 -3.37
N ILE A 172 -4.82 11.11 -2.84
CA ILE A 172 -4.96 9.66 -2.74
C ILE A 172 -5.82 9.18 -3.90
N ASN A 173 -5.28 8.28 -4.69
CA ASN A 173 -6.01 7.66 -5.78
C ASN A 173 -6.76 6.42 -5.27
N GLY A 174 -8.07 6.54 -5.07
CA GLY A 174 -9.00 5.46 -4.74
C GLY A 174 -9.97 5.14 -5.89
N VAL A 175 -9.59 5.43 -7.14
CA VAL A 175 -10.46 5.30 -8.32
C VAL A 175 -10.79 3.83 -8.60
N GLU A 176 -9.79 2.94 -8.72
CA GLU A 176 -9.96 1.51 -9.03
C GLU A 176 -10.82 1.26 -10.28
N CYS A 177 -10.35 1.81 -11.42
CA CYS A 177 -11.12 1.78 -12.66
C CYS A 177 -11.10 0.43 -13.40
N GLU A 178 -10.17 -0.46 -13.08
CA GLU A 178 -10.00 -1.73 -13.78
C GLU A 178 -11.22 -2.65 -13.59
N PRO A 179 -11.76 -3.25 -14.69
CA PRO A 179 -12.81 -4.24 -14.57
C PRO A 179 -12.44 -5.38 -13.61
N TYR A 180 -13.44 -5.91 -12.92
CA TYR A 180 -13.35 -6.99 -11.92
C TYR A 180 -12.66 -6.63 -10.60
N LEU A 181 -11.75 -5.63 -10.53
CA LEU A 181 -11.06 -5.27 -9.29
C LEU A 181 -12.02 -4.60 -8.29
N THR A 182 -11.92 -5.02 -7.02
CA THR A 182 -12.71 -4.50 -5.90
C THR A 182 -11.90 -4.36 -4.61
N SER A 183 -10.59 -4.51 -4.67
CA SER A 183 -9.71 -4.47 -3.49
C SER A 183 -9.69 -3.11 -2.82
N ASP A 184 -9.58 -2.02 -3.58
CA ASP A 184 -9.57 -0.67 -3.03
C ASP A 184 -10.95 -0.30 -2.48
N HIS A 185 -12.03 -0.70 -3.18
CA HIS A 185 -13.39 -0.52 -2.70
C HIS A 185 -13.60 -1.20 -1.33
N ARG A 186 -13.20 -2.47 -1.22
CA ARG A 186 -13.31 -3.21 0.05
C ARG A 186 -12.42 -2.61 1.14
N THR A 187 -11.20 -2.20 0.82
CA THR A 187 -10.30 -1.53 1.76
C THR A 187 -10.92 -0.24 2.30
N MET A 188 -11.54 0.57 1.45
CA MET A 188 -12.23 1.79 1.88
C MET A 188 -13.40 1.51 2.84
N LEU A 189 -14.11 0.39 2.68
CA LEU A 189 -15.24 0.01 3.52
C LEU A 189 -14.81 -0.72 4.81
N GLU A 190 -13.83 -1.60 4.75
CA GLU A 190 -13.44 -2.45 5.88
C GLU A 190 -12.31 -1.84 6.72
N HIS A 191 -11.47 -0.99 6.14
CA HIS A 191 -10.29 -0.37 6.74
C HIS A 191 -10.27 1.15 6.56
N GLY A 192 -11.44 1.79 6.57
CA GLY A 192 -11.57 3.23 6.33
C GLY A 192 -10.86 4.09 7.37
N GLU A 193 -10.87 3.68 8.65
CA GLU A 193 -10.18 4.40 9.72
C GLU A 193 -8.65 4.31 9.56
N GLU A 194 -8.13 3.11 9.31
CA GLU A 194 -6.69 2.89 9.07
C GLU A 194 -6.20 3.67 7.84
N LEU A 195 -7.04 3.71 6.79
CA LEU A 195 -6.76 4.51 5.60
C LEU A 195 -6.62 5.99 5.95
N LEU A 196 -7.54 6.57 6.73
CA LEU A 196 -7.50 7.98 7.12
C LEU A 196 -6.32 8.29 8.04
N VAL A 197 -5.96 7.40 8.96
CA VAL A 197 -4.73 7.51 9.76
C VAL A 197 -3.51 7.51 8.85
N GLY A 198 -3.44 6.59 7.88
CA GLY A 198 -2.37 6.56 6.88
C GLY A 198 -2.25 7.86 6.09
N VAL A 199 -3.37 8.43 5.65
CA VAL A 199 -3.41 9.74 4.96
C VAL A 199 -2.84 10.84 5.86
N THR A 200 -3.20 10.88 7.13
CA THR A 200 -2.69 11.87 8.10
C THR A 200 -1.17 11.75 8.28
N ILE A 201 -0.64 10.52 8.37
CA ILE A 201 0.80 10.27 8.46
C ILE A 201 1.52 10.76 7.18
N LEU A 202 0.97 10.47 6.00
CA LEU A 202 1.53 10.93 4.73
C LEU A 202 1.50 12.45 4.57
N MET A 203 0.42 13.11 5.02
CA MET A 203 0.34 14.59 5.07
C MET A 203 1.46 15.16 5.94
N LYS A 204 1.70 14.58 7.11
CA LYS A 204 2.79 14.97 8.00
C LYS A 204 4.15 14.76 7.34
N ALA A 205 4.35 13.64 6.64
CA ALA A 205 5.63 13.33 5.97
C ALA A 205 6.04 14.35 4.92
N ILE A 206 5.08 14.97 4.22
CA ILE A 206 5.33 15.97 3.17
C ILE A 206 4.95 17.40 3.59
N ALA A 207 4.62 17.61 4.86
CA ALA A 207 4.27 18.90 5.45
C ALA A 207 3.15 19.63 4.72
N VAL A 208 2.03 18.94 4.41
CA VAL A 208 0.84 19.54 3.80
C VAL A 208 -0.34 19.51 4.76
N GLU A 209 -1.23 20.49 4.62
CA GLU A 209 -2.43 20.65 5.45
C GLU A 209 -3.70 20.10 4.80
N LYS A 210 -3.61 19.66 3.54
CA LYS A 210 -4.77 19.22 2.76
C LYS A 210 -4.49 17.89 2.09
N ALA A 211 -5.50 17.01 2.13
CA ALA A 211 -5.54 15.79 1.33
C ALA A 211 -6.87 15.67 0.61
N TYR A 212 -6.82 15.03 -0.55
CA TYR A 212 -8.00 14.71 -1.35
C TYR A 212 -7.97 13.22 -1.68
N ILE A 213 -9.11 12.54 -1.55
CA ILE A 213 -9.27 11.15 -1.96
C ILE A 213 -10.19 11.14 -3.17
N GLY A 214 -9.66 10.73 -4.33
CA GLY A 214 -10.43 10.54 -5.56
C GLY A 214 -11.06 9.17 -5.59
N ILE A 215 -12.39 9.10 -5.67
CA ILE A 215 -13.16 7.84 -5.73
C ILE A 215 -14.13 7.94 -6.89
N GLU A 216 -14.30 6.85 -7.66
CA GLU A 216 -15.31 6.80 -8.72
C GLU A 216 -16.72 6.83 -8.15
N ASN A 217 -17.64 7.43 -8.88
CA ASN A 217 -19.04 7.58 -8.47
C ASN A 217 -19.84 6.26 -8.46
N ASN A 218 -19.27 5.18 -9.00
CA ASN A 218 -19.81 3.82 -8.92
C ASN A 218 -19.63 3.16 -7.54
N LYS A 219 -18.97 3.87 -6.58
CA LYS A 219 -18.71 3.45 -5.20
C LYS A 219 -19.36 4.42 -4.19
N PRO A 220 -20.69 4.66 -4.25
CA PRO A 220 -21.37 5.66 -3.41
C PRO A 220 -21.32 5.30 -1.92
N ASP A 221 -21.26 4.02 -1.59
CA ASP A 221 -21.12 3.48 -0.24
C ASP A 221 -19.75 3.83 0.37
N ALA A 222 -18.66 3.65 -0.36
CA ALA A 222 -17.32 4.04 0.09
C ALA A 222 -17.20 5.57 0.26
N ILE A 223 -17.79 6.36 -0.65
CA ILE A 223 -17.84 7.82 -0.54
C ILE A 223 -18.58 8.23 0.74
N ALA A 224 -19.74 7.63 0.98
CA ALA A 224 -20.53 7.92 2.19
C ALA A 224 -19.78 7.49 3.46
N HIS A 225 -19.21 6.29 3.49
CA HIS A 225 -18.49 5.75 4.62
C HIS A 225 -17.30 6.64 5.04
N LEU A 226 -16.39 6.94 4.11
CA LEU A 226 -15.22 7.79 4.42
C LEU A 226 -15.61 9.22 4.80
N SER A 227 -16.70 9.76 4.24
CA SER A 227 -17.20 11.08 4.61
C SER A 227 -17.72 11.11 6.05
N LEU A 228 -18.38 10.05 6.53
CA LEU A 228 -18.90 9.93 7.89
C LEU A 228 -17.79 9.81 8.94
N ILE A 229 -16.78 8.98 8.70
CA ILE A 229 -15.64 8.80 9.61
C ILE A 229 -14.93 10.14 9.85
N HIS A 230 -14.79 10.94 8.82
CA HIS A 230 -14.12 12.24 8.93
C HIS A 230 -14.92 13.30 9.72
N ILE A 231 -16.24 13.22 9.71
CA ILE A 231 -17.12 14.13 10.48
C ILE A 231 -17.12 13.78 11.97
N SER A 232 -16.89 12.53 12.32
CA SER A 232 -16.96 12.02 13.68
C SER A 232 -15.71 12.26 14.54
N GLU A 233 -14.59 12.70 13.95
CA GLU A 233 -13.40 13.08 14.73
C GLU A 233 -13.53 14.53 15.25
N PRO A 234 -13.67 14.74 16.58
CA PRO A 234 -13.62 16.08 17.14
C PRO A 234 -12.19 16.62 16.98
N THR A 235 -12.04 17.70 16.21
CA THR A 235 -10.80 18.49 16.19
C THR A 235 -10.47 18.90 17.63
N ARG A 236 -9.53 18.24 18.29
CA ARG A 236 -8.92 18.75 19.51
C ARG A 236 -8.21 20.06 19.16
N ARG A 237 -8.83 21.17 19.57
CA ARG A 237 -8.12 22.43 19.68
C ARG A 237 -7.23 22.34 20.92
N SER A 238 -5.94 22.44 20.77
CA SER A 238 -5.03 22.89 21.83
C SER A 238 -5.09 24.40 21.92
#